data_b994c9e77e7f2d64301453edd27dd32a
#
_entry.id   b994c9e77e7f2d64301453edd27dd32a
#
_cell.length_a   1.000
_cell.length_b   1.000
_cell.length_c   1.000
_cell.angle_alpha   90.00
_cell.angle_beta   90.00
_cell.angle_gamma   90.00
#
_symmetry.space_group_name_H-M   'P 1'
#
loop_
_entity.id
_entity.type
_entity.pdbx_description
1 polymer ?
#
loop_
_entity_poly.entity_id
_entity_poly.type
_entity_poly.pdbx_seq_one_letter_code
_entity_poly.pdbx_strand_id
1 'polypeptide(L)'
;MIRYKISFEIITAGEFWVETERGKSMPTTYTHYRFGKDVLEVLPRRIRAAMETNRELFDIGLHGPDILFYYYAPVPNAVSGQGFGMHRKMADPFFAKAAQVIAGAEDQAKKRAYIYGFICHFVLDSECHPYIEKMIQKSGISHSEIEMEFDRYLLSKDGKDPLTYKQTEHIAATEENAQVIAPFFENLTEKQVQKALKGMKLCHQALYAPGKRKRNLVFGAMKIVRQYDRFHGLVMSETANPQCEQYCLLLDKLYEGAISVAADLVMKYQNYLLRDCELPKRFHCTFGAGEEWEELVL
;
A
#
# COMPACT_ATOMS: atom_id res chain seq x y z
N MET A 1 35.07 -18.33 37.31
CA MET A 1 34.08 -19.17 36.61
C MET A 1 32.72 -18.41 36.61
N ILE A 2 32.52 -17.55 35.61
CA ILE A 2 31.32 -16.68 35.51
C ILE A 2 30.32 -17.40 34.60
N ARG A 3 29.22 -17.84 35.19
CA ARG A 3 28.10 -18.44 34.44
C ARG A 3 27.24 -17.31 33.87
N TYR A 4 27.26 -17.12 32.54
CA TYR A 4 26.26 -16.36 31.83
C TYR A 4 24.95 -17.19 31.77
N LYS A 5 23.91 -16.72 32.48
CA LYS A 5 22.53 -17.18 32.27
C LYS A 5 22.00 -16.50 31.03
N ILE A 6 21.88 -17.21 29.92
CA ILE A 6 21.12 -16.80 28.76
C ILE A 6 19.66 -17.15 29.09
N SER A 7 18.86 -16.14 29.46
CA SER A 7 17.41 -16.28 29.53
C SER A 7 16.85 -16.18 28.11
N PHE A 8 16.51 -17.34 27.55
CA PHE A 8 15.64 -17.38 26.38
C PHE A 8 14.22 -17.06 26.87
N GLU A 9 13.75 -15.82 26.69
CA GLU A 9 12.34 -15.53 26.78
C GLU A 9 11.68 -16.15 25.55
N ILE A 10 10.93 -17.20 25.79
CA ILE A 10 10.01 -17.79 24.81
C ILE A 10 8.85 -16.79 24.68
N ILE A 11 8.95 -15.87 23.75
CA ILE A 11 7.80 -15.05 23.34
C ILE A 11 6.78 -16.04 22.79
N THR A 12 5.67 -16.21 23.50
CA THR A 12 4.62 -17.12 23.06
C THR A 12 4.02 -16.59 21.75
N ALA A 13 3.64 -17.48 20.86
CA ALA A 13 3.03 -17.11 19.58
C ALA A 13 1.86 -16.11 19.73
N GLY A 14 1.18 -16.11 20.89
CA GLY A 14 0.13 -15.17 21.24
C GLY A 14 0.59 -13.72 21.44
N GLU A 15 1.74 -13.49 22.09
CA GLU A 15 2.28 -12.14 22.33
C GLU A 15 2.85 -11.52 21.06
N PHE A 16 3.48 -12.31 20.20
CA PHE A 16 3.90 -11.90 18.86
C PHE A 16 2.69 -11.48 18.00
N TRP A 17 1.51 -12.08 18.21
CA TRP A 17 0.27 -11.75 17.50
C TRP A 17 -0.37 -10.45 17.99
N VAL A 18 -0.30 -10.12 19.29
CA VAL A 18 -0.93 -8.92 19.88
C VAL A 18 -0.21 -7.63 19.44
N GLU A 19 1.12 -7.62 19.37
CA GLU A 19 1.89 -6.46 18.89
C GLU A 19 1.79 -6.26 17.36
N THR A 20 1.55 -7.34 16.61
CA THR A 20 1.36 -7.26 15.15
C THR A 20 -0.07 -6.90 14.73
N GLU A 21 -1.03 -6.82 15.63
CA GLU A 21 -2.44 -6.55 15.29
C GLU A 21 -2.78 -5.06 15.08
N ARG A 22 -1.96 -4.14 15.56
CA ARG A 22 -2.17 -2.69 15.38
C ARG A 22 -1.71 -2.15 14.02
N GLY A 23 -1.77 -2.88 12.95
CA GLY A 23 -1.32 -2.38 11.66
C GLY A 23 -1.38 -3.38 10.50
N LYS A 24 -2.22 -4.39 10.59
CA LYS A 24 -2.40 -5.37 9.52
C LYS A 24 -3.67 -5.11 8.73
N SER A 25 -3.66 -4.01 7.98
CA SER A 25 -4.61 -3.80 6.92
C SER A 25 -4.08 -4.42 5.62
N MET A 26 -4.96 -4.98 4.81
CA MET A 26 -4.70 -5.12 3.38
C MET A 26 -5.16 -3.80 2.75
N PRO A 27 -4.28 -3.09 2.03
CA PRO A 27 -4.54 -1.74 1.57
C PRO A 27 -5.65 -1.69 0.53
N THR A 28 -6.26 -0.53 0.45
CA THR A 28 -7.18 -0.19 -0.63
C THR A 28 -6.42 -0.08 -1.94
N THR A 29 -7.02 -0.62 -2.98
CA THR A 29 -6.36 -0.75 -4.27
C THR A 29 -6.79 0.34 -5.23
N TYR A 30 -8.08 0.73 -5.19
CA TYR A 30 -8.61 1.72 -6.11
C TYR A 30 -8.09 3.13 -5.84
N THR A 31 -8.04 3.53 -4.58
CA THR A 31 -7.56 4.85 -4.18
C THR A 31 -6.12 5.10 -4.67
N HIS A 32 -5.21 4.16 -4.45
CA HIS A 32 -3.83 4.27 -4.91
C HIS A 32 -3.72 4.30 -6.44
N TYR A 33 -4.45 3.43 -7.13
CA TYR A 33 -4.45 3.40 -8.60
C TYR A 33 -4.98 4.71 -9.19
N ARG A 34 -6.09 5.23 -8.66
CA ARG A 34 -6.67 6.50 -9.07
C ARG A 34 -5.72 7.66 -8.79
N PHE A 35 -5.13 7.69 -7.59
CA PHE A 35 -4.16 8.71 -7.19
C PHE A 35 -3.00 8.82 -8.16
N GLY A 36 -2.39 7.69 -8.53
CA GLY A 36 -1.31 7.69 -9.50
C GLY A 36 -1.72 8.26 -10.87
N LYS A 37 -2.94 8.03 -11.31
CA LYS A 37 -3.47 8.63 -12.55
C LYS A 37 -3.61 10.14 -12.43
N ASP A 38 -4.14 10.61 -11.32
CA ASP A 38 -4.31 12.06 -11.08
C ASP A 38 -2.94 12.75 -10.97
N VAL A 39 -1.96 12.12 -10.34
CA VAL A 39 -0.57 12.61 -10.31
C VAL A 39 0.05 12.66 -11.71
N LEU A 40 -0.18 11.66 -12.57
CA LEU A 40 0.32 11.68 -13.96
C LEU A 40 -0.19 12.87 -14.76
N GLU A 41 -1.44 13.31 -14.52
CA GLU A 41 -2.03 14.45 -15.25
C GLU A 41 -1.32 15.78 -14.95
N VAL A 42 -0.77 15.94 -13.74
CA VAL A 42 -0.08 17.17 -13.31
C VAL A 42 1.44 17.11 -13.51
N LEU A 43 1.99 15.93 -13.81
CA LEU A 43 3.43 15.77 -14.09
C LEU A 43 3.83 16.41 -15.44
N PRO A 44 5.07 16.96 -15.56
CA PRO A 44 5.59 17.43 -16.82
C PRO A 44 5.50 16.38 -17.91
N ARG A 45 5.09 16.75 -19.13
CA ARG A 45 4.85 15.86 -20.27
C ARG A 45 5.95 14.82 -20.51
N ARG A 46 7.23 15.20 -20.33
CA ARG A 46 8.37 14.30 -20.53
C ARG A 46 8.39 13.17 -19.51
N ILE A 47 8.08 13.46 -18.25
CA ILE A 47 8.06 12.46 -17.17
C ILE A 47 6.84 11.57 -17.36
N ARG A 48 5.66 12.17 -17.59
CA ARG A 48 4.43 11.45 -17.87
C ARG A 48 4.59 10.44 -19.02
N ALA A 49 5.12 10.87 -20.14
CA ALA A 49 5.34 9.99 -21.30
C ALA A 49 6.26 8.79 -20.98
N ALA A 50 7.29 8.99 -20.14
CA ALA A 50 8.15 7.89 -19.71
C ALA A 50 7.41 6.88 -18.80
N MET A 51 6.46 7.35 -17.97
CA MET A 51 5.62 6.48 -17.14
C MET A 51 4.58 5.74 -17.99
N GLU A 52 3.97 6.42 -18.96
CA GLU A 52 3.00 5.82 -19.87
C GLU A 52 3.64 4.71 -20.74
N THR A 53 4.90 4.87 -21.13
CA THR A 53 5.67 3.82 -21.85
C THR A 53 5.91 2.58 -20.98
N ASN A 54 6.01 2.73 -19.67
CA ASN A 54 6.24 1.65 -18.71
C ASN A 54 5.07 1.53 -17.72
N ARG A 55 3.86 1.65 -18.24
CA ARG A 55 2.64 1.82 -17.45
C ARG A 55 2.39 0.71 -16.44
N GLU A 56 2.60 -0.53 -16.81
CA GLU A 56 2.41 -1.67 -15.90
C GLU A 56 3.28 -1.57 -14.64
N LEU A 57 4.54 -1.17 -14.80
CA LEU A 57 5.47 -1.00 -13.69
C LEU A 57 5.10 0.18 -12.80
N PHE A 58 4.69 1.30 -13.41
CA PHE A 58 4.18 2.44 -12.66
C PHE A 58 2.95 2.05 -11.86
N ASP A 59 1.97 1.39 -12.49
CA ASP A 59 0.73 0.96 -11.84
C ASP A 59 0.98 -0.04 -10.70
N ILE A 60 1.93 -0.98 -10.84
CA ILE A 60 2.34 -1.85 -9.73
C ILE A 60 3.01 -1.05 -8.62
N GLY A 61 3.85 -0.07 -8.97
CA GLY A 61 4.51 0.81 -8.01
C GLY A 61 3.54 1.58 -7.12
N LEU A 62 2.36 1.92 -7.62
CA LEU A 62 1.28 2.58 -6.86
C LEU A 62 0.81 1.78 -5.63
N HIS A 63 1.17 0.52 -5.53
CA HIS A 63 0.87 -0.33 -4.38
C HIS A 63 2.06 -0.49 -3.43
N GLY A 64 3.17 0.18 -3.71
CA GLY A 64 4.32 0.25 -2.80
C GLY A 64 4.76 -1.09 -2.24
N PRO A 65 5.01 -1.19 -0.93
CA PRO A 65 5.39 -2.43 -0.26
C PRO A 65 4.21 -3.39 -0.03
N ASP A 66 2.98 -2.96 -0.26
CA ASP A 66 1.75 -3.71 0.02
C ASP A 66 1.59 -4.94 -0.84
N ILE A 67 2.19 -4.94 -2.03
CA ILE A 67 2.24 -6.14 -2.88
C ILE A 67 2.79 -7.35 -2.10
N LEU A 68 3.67 -7.13 -1.13
CA LEU A 68 4.29 -8.20 -0.34
C LEU A 68 3.33 -8.83 0.67
N PHE A 69 2.27 -8.14 1.09
CA PHE A 69 1.27 -8.68 2.01
C PHE A 69 0.56 -9.91 1.45
N TYR A 70 0.47 -9.98 0.13
CA TYR A 70 -0.25 -11.03 -0.59
C TYR A 70 0.58 -12.29 -0.86
N TYR A 71 1.86 -12.31 -0.46
CA TYR A 71 2.68 -13.51 -0.58
C TYR A 71 2.21 -14.56 0.43
N TYR A 72 1.56 -15.61 -0.06
CA TYR A 72 0.91 -16.67 0.73
C TYR A 72 -0.10 -16.15 1.78
N ALA A 73 -0.76 -15.02 1.51
CA ALA A 73 -1.80 -14.52 2.40
C ALA A 73 -2.93 -15.58 2.60
N PRO A 74 -3.49 -15.68 3.80
CA PRO A 74 -3.29 -14.82 4.97
C PRO A 74 -2.21 -15.31 5.96
N VAL A 75 -1.32 -16.22 5.55
CA VAL A 75 -0.31 -16.81 6.44
C VAL A 75 0.91 -15.88 6.58
N PRO A 76 1.26 -15.43 7.79
CA PRO A 76 2.44 -14.61 8.01
C PRO A 76 3.73 -15.32 7.61
N ASN A 77 4.63 -14.58 6.98
CA ASN A 77 5.92 -15.08 6.51
C ASN A 77 6.92 -13.93 6.38
N ALA A 78 8.19 -14.26 6.14
CA ALA A 78 9.26 -13.26 6.04
C ALA A 78 9.02 -12.22 4.95
N VAL A 79 8.41 -12.60 3.82
CA VAL A 79 8.13 -11.67 2.70
C VAL A 79 7.05 -10.66 3.11
N SER A 80 5.90 -11.13 3.62
CA SER A 80 4.85 -10.23 4.10
C SER A 80 5.31 -9.40 5.31
N GLY A 81 6.15 -9.98 6.17
CA GLY A 81 6.79 -9.27 7.29
C GLY A 81 7.67 -8.11 6.84
N GLN A 82 8.37 -8.23 5.70
CA GLN A 82 9.14 -7.13 5.13
C GLN A 82 8.22 -5.97 4.69
N GLY A 83 7.12 -6.25 4.00
CA GLY A 83 6.14 -5.24 3.61
C GLY A 83 5.60 -4.47 4.82
N PHE A 84 5.10 -5.17 5.84
CA PHE A 84 4.64 -4.54 7.09
C PHE A 84 5.74 -3.76 7.81
N GLY A 85 6.98 -4.28 7.79
CA GLY A 85 8.12 -3.61 8.40
C GLY A 85 8.46 -2.28 7.73
N MET A 86 8.27 -2.16 6.42
CA MET A 86 8.53 -0.93 5.68
C MET A 86 7.61 0.22 6.10
N HIS A 87 6.34 -0.06 6.43
CA HIS A 87 5.40 0.98 6.89
C HIS A 87 5.80 1.64 8.22
N ARG A 88 6.62 0.98 9.02
CA ARG A 88 7.08 1.48 10.33
C ARG A 88 8.47 2.10 10.30
N LYS A 89 9.16 2.02 9.17
CA LYS A 89 10.51 2.56 9.00
C LYS A 89 10.48 3.87 8.23
N MET A 90 11.45 4.73 8.49
CA MET A 90 11.70 5.90 7.65
C MET A 90 11.92 5.48 6.21
N ALA A 91 11.38 6.24 5.27
CA ALA A 91 11.41 5.89 3.85
C ALA A 91 12.74 6.23 3.16
N ASP A 92 13.51 7.17 3.71
CA ASP A 92 14.77 7.65 3.11
C ASP A 92 15.79 6.55 2.82
N PRO A 93 16.05 5.53 3.69
CA PRO A 93 16.99 4.46 3.34
C PRO A 93 16.53 3.63 2.14
N PHE A 94 15.22 3.40 2.01
CA PHE A 94 14.67 2.69 0.87
C PHE A 94 14.88 3.47 -0.43
N PHE A 95 14.54 4.76 -0.46
CA PHE A 95 14.68 5.56 -1.68
C PHE A 95 16.15 5.85 -2.03
N ALA A 96 17.04 5.97 -1.05
CA ALA A 96 18.48 6.04 -1.30
C ALA A 96 19.02 4.76 -1.95
N LYS A 97 18.62 3.58 -1.43
CA LYS A 97 18.97 2.28 -2.03
C LYS A 97 18.35 2.11 -3.43
N ALA A 98 17.10 2.53 -3.60
CA ALA A 98 16.42 2.46 -4.89
C ALA A 98 17.17 3.26 -5.99
N ALA A 99 17.74 4.41 -5.65
CA ALA A 99 18.56 5.19 -6.57
C ALA A 99 19.81 4.40 -7.04
N GLN A 100 20.45 3.68 -6.12
CA GLN A 100 21.62 2.83 -6.46
C GLN A 100 21.21 1.67 -7.40
N VAL A 101 20.06 1.03 -7.12
CA VAL A 101 19.49 -0.02 -7.98
C VAL A 101 19.19 0.50 -9.39
N ILE A 102 18.65 1.73 -9.49
CA ILE A 102 18.38 2.36 -10.79
C ILE A 102 19.67 2.69 -11.51
N ALA A 103 20.66 3.29 -10.83
CA ALA A 103 21.93 3.70 -11.44
C ALA A 103 22.72 2.52 -12.01
N GLY A 104 22.69 1.36 -11.35
CA GLY A 104 23.37 0.14 -11.78
C GLY A 104 22.63 -0.69 -12.85
N ALA A 105 21.46 -0.24 -13.33
CA ALA A 105 20.63 -1.02 -14.24
C ALA A 105 20.78 -0.60 -15.70
N GLU A 106 20.68 -1.57 -16.63
CA GLU A 106 20.57 -1.31 -18.07
C GLU A 106 19.21 -0.70 -18.43
N ASP A 107 18.12 -1.16 -17.80
CA ASP A 107 16.74 -0.75 -18.03
C ASP A 107 16.25 0.31 -17.03
N GLN A 108 17.05 1.35 -16.82
CA GLN A 108 16.75 2.42 -15.84
C GLN A 108 15.34 3.03 -15.99
N ALA A 109 14.82 3.11 -17.24
CA ALA A 109 13.49 3.68 -17.48
C ALA A 109 12.38 2.86 -16.83
N LYS A 110 12.45 1.52 -16.92
CA LYS A 110 11.51 0.60 -16.28
C LYS A 110 11.56 0.72 -14.75
N LYS A 111 12.78 0.72 -14.19
CA LYS A 111 12.99 0.85 -12.74
C LYS A 111 12.50 2.19 -12.20
N ARG A 112 12.75 3.29 -12.94
CA ARG A 112 12.20 4.62 -12.58
C ARG A 112 10.69 4.63 -12.57
N ALA A 113 10.04 4.02 -13.56
CA ALA A 113 8.59 3.98 -13.61
C ALA A 113 8.01 3.31 -12.36
N TYR A 114 8.55 2.16 -11.96
CA TYR A 114 8.14 1.47 -10.74
C TYR A 114 8.32 2.36 -9.50
N ILE A 115 9.50 2.98 -9.33
CA ILE A 115 9.80 3.82 -8.16
C ILE A 115 8.97 5.10 -8.13
N TYR A 116 8.61 5.68 -9.27
CA TYR A 116 7.74 6.86 -9.30
C TYR A 116 6.30 6.52 -8.88
N GLY A 117 5.80 5.33 -9.25
CA GLY A 117 4.57 4.79 -8.66
C GLY A 117 4.70 4.58 -7.15
N PHE A 118 5.83 4.03 -6.70
CA PHE A 118 6.11 3.81 -5.28
C PHE A 118 6.17 5.13 -4.47
N ILE A 119 6.68 6.22 -5.07
CA ILE A 119 6.64 7.56 -4.48
C ILE A 119 5.20 8.05 -4.33
N CYS A 120 4.34 7.80 -5.32
CA CYS A 120 2.93 8.15 -5.21
C CYS A 120 2.27 7.41 -4.04
N HIS A 121 2.50 6.10 -3.90
CA HIS A 121 2.03 5.32 -2.75
C HIS A 121 2.51 5.92 -1.44
N PHE A 122 3.83 6.14 -1.30
CA PHE A 122 4.44 6.72 -0.10
C PHE A 122 3.78 8.05 0.31
N VAL A 123 3.55 8.95 -0.65
CA VAL A 123 2.96 10.25 -0.36
C VAL A 123 1.54 10.10 0.13
N LEU A 124 0.71 9.32 -0.57
CA LEU A 124 -0.69 9.13 -0.18
C LEU A 124 -0.81 8.52 1.22
N ASP A 125 -0.05 7.46 1.50
CA ASP A 125 -0.03 6.80 2.80
C ASP A 125 0.40 7.74 3.91
N SER A 126 1.52 8.43 3.74
CA SER A 126 2.06 9.32 4.77
C SER A 126 1.20 10.58 5.01
N GLU A 127 0.31 10.95 4.09
CA GLU A 127 -0.67 12.02 4.29
C GLU A 127 -1.97 11.51 4.95
N CYS A 128 -2.40 10.27 4.64
CA CYS A 128 -3.69 9.75 5.08
C CYS A 128 -3.62 8.93 6.37
N HIS A 129 -2.60 8.08 6.56
CA HIS A 129 -2.53 7.15 7.69
C HIS A 129 -2.58 7.82 9.06
N PRO A 130 -1.94 8.99 9.30
CA PRO A 130 -2.08 9.68 10.59
C PRO A 130 -3.54 9.97 10.96
N TYR A 131 -4.33 10.39 9.98
CA TYR A 131 -5.75 10.66 10.17
C TYR A 131 -6.59 9.37 10.28
N ILE A 132 -6.25 8.33 9.53
CA ILE A 132 -6.91 7.03 9.62
C ILE A 132 -6.74 6.44 11.03
N GLU A 133 -5.54 6.48 11.61
CA GLU A 133 -5.32 6.06 13.00
C GLU A 133 -6.18 6.86 13.99
N LYS A 134 -6.29 8.17 13.79
CA LYS A 134 -7.16 9.03 14.60
C LYS A 134 -8.64 8.67 14.45
N MET A 135 -9.07 8.33 13.23
CA MET A 135 -10.43 7.87 12.95
C MET A 135 -10.72 6.54 13.66
N ILE A 136 -9.78 5.59 13.61
CA ILE A 136 -9.88 4.31 14.32
C ILE A 136 -10.02 4.54 15.84
N GLN A 137 -9.15 5.37 16.41
CA GLN A 137 -9.18 5.71 17.84
C GLN A 137 -10.55 6.28 18.26
N LYS A 138 -11.15 7.14 17.42
CA LYS A 138 -12.38 7.84 17.70
C LYS A 138 -13.63 6.97 17.53
N SER A 139 -13.66 6.11 16.51
CA SER A 139 -14.86 5.36 16.11
C SER A 139 -14.83 3.87 16.46
N GLY A 140 -13.64 3.29 16.60
CA GLY A 140 -13.46 1.85 16.69
C GLY A 140 -13.68 1.10 15.37
N ILE A 141 -13.93 1.83 14.25
CA ILE A 141 -14.05 1.23 12.93
C ILE A 141 -12.66 0.75 12.50
N SER A 142 -12.57 -0.42 11.87
CA SER A 142 -11.29 -0.98 11.47
C SER A 142 -10.63 -0.17 10.35
N HIS A 143 -9.29 -0.17 10.31
CA HIS A 143 -8.50 0.45 9.25
C HIS A 143 -8.99 0.04 7.86
N SER A 144 -9.11 -1.27 7.61
CA SER A 144 -9.57 -1.82 6.32
C SER A 144 -10.96 -1.34 5.92
N GLU A 145 -11.86 -1.15 6.89
CA GLU A 145 -13.21 -0.68 6.60
C GLU A 145 -13.22 0.81 6.23
N ILE A 146 -12.44 1.64 6.94
CA ILE A 146 -12.31 3.08 6.61
C ILE A 146 -11.77 3.24 5.18
N GLU A 147 -10.72 2.53 4.84
CA GLU A 147 -10.12 2.57 3.51
C GLU A 147 -11.07 2.01 2.44
N MET A 148 -11.77 0.90 2.70
CA MET A 148 -12.73 0.32 1.75
C MET A 148 -13.92 1.27 1.50
N GLU A 149 -14.38 2.00 2.52
CA GLU A 149 -15.40 3.02 2.36
C GLU A 149 -14.87 4.22 1.56
N PHE A 150 -13.60 4.55 1.70
CA PHE A 150 -12.98 5.57 0.86
C PHE A 150 -12.82 5.12 -0.59
N ASP A 151 -12.45 3.87 -0.86
CA ASP A 151 -12.49 3.28 -2.21
C ASP A 151 -13.90 3.36 -2.81
N ARG A 152 -14.93 3.01 -2.02
CA ARG A 152 -16.34 3.14 -2.41
C ARG A 152 -16.69 4.58 -2.81
N TYR A 153 -16.30 5.54 -1.97
CA TYR A 153 -16.57 6.96 -2.17
C TYR A 153 -15.96 7.43 -3.49
N LEU A 154 -14.69 7.13 -3.75
CA LEU A 154 -14.01 7.52 -4.98
C LEU A 154 -14.56 6.80 -6.22
N LEU A 155 -14.88 5.50 -6.13
CA LEU A 155 -15.54 4.76 -7.21
C LEU A 155 -16.88 5.41 -7.58
N SER A 156 -17.68 5.78 -6.59
CA SER A 156 -18.97 6.46 -6.80
C SER A 156 -18.77 7.85 -7.39
N LYS A 157 -17.79 8.64 -6.92
CA LYS A 157 -17.40 9.95 -7.46
C LYS A 157 -17.01 9.84 -8.94
N ASP A 158 -16.38 8.73 -9.35
CA ASP A 158 -15.98 8.44 -10.73
C ASP A 158 -17.10 7.77 -11.57
N GLY A 159 -18.32 7.68 -11.05
CA GLY A 159 -19.47 7.06 -11.74
C GLY A 159 -19.36 5.54 -11.95
N LYS A 160 -18.52 4.86 -11.16
CA LYS A 160 -18.33 3.42 -11.19
C LYS A 160 -19.17 2.75 -10.10
N ASP A 161 -19.64 1.53 -10.38
CA ASP A 161 -20.32 0.74 -9.37
C ASP A 161 -19.29 0.05 -8.45
N PRO A 162 -19.25 0.42 -7.13
CA PRO A 162 -18.28 -0.14 -6.20
C PRO A 162 -18.38 -1.66 -6.03
N LEU A 163 -19.57 -2.24 -6.21
CA LEU A 163 -19.77 -3.68 -6.03
C LEU A 163 -19.26 -4.51 -7.19
N THR A 164 -19.22 -3.94 -8.39
CA THR A 164 -18.87 -4.67 -9.62
C THR A 164 -17.51 -4.26 -10.18
N TYR A 165 -16.86 -3.23 -9.62
CA TYR A 165 -15.54 -2.81 -10.07
C TYR A 165 -14.45 -3.79 -9.66
N LYS A 166 -13.60 -4.20 -10.61
CA LYS A 166 -12.49 -5.11 -10.36
C LYS A 166 -11.21 -4.31 -10.13
N GLN A 167 -10.78 -4.27 -8.90
CA GLN A 167 -9.72 -3.35 -8.44
C GLN A 167 -8.30 -3.70 -8.89
N THR A 168 -8.04 -4.92 -9.40
CA THR A 168 -6.68 -5.40 -9.73
C THR A 168 -6.45 -5.69 -11.21
N GLU A 169 -7.28 -5.18 -12.12
CA GLU A 169 -7.11 -5.42 -13.56
C GLU A 169 -5.82 -4.81 -14.10
N HIS A 170 -5.39 -3.68 -13.54
CA HIS A 170 -4.14 -3.00 -13.88
C HIS A 170 -2.87 -3.72 -13.39
N ILE A 171 -2.97 -4.73 -12.54
CA ILE A 171 -1.81 -5.46 -12.03
C ILE A 171 -1.36 -6.53 -13.01
N ALA A 172 -0.25 -6.29 -13.69
CA ALA A 172 0.40 -7.24 -14.61
C ALA A 172 1.43 -8.09 -13.85
N ALA A 173 1.02 -9.28 -13.38
CA ALA A 173 1.86 -10.19 -12.59
C ALA A 173 2.77 -11.05 -13.48
N THR A 174 3.53 -10.42 -14.40
CA THR A 174 4.47 -11.07 -15.33
C THR A 174 5.81 -11.37 -14.67
N GLU A 175 6.61 -12.22 -15.29
CA GLU A 175 7.97 -12.50 -14.84
C GLU A 175 8.87 -11.28 -15.11
N GLU A 176 8.70 -10.61 -16.24
CA GLU A 176 9.45 -9.42 -16.62
C GLU A 176 9.27 -8.28 -15.59
N ASN A 177 8.04 -8.03 -15.17
CA ASN A 177 7.78 -7.01 -14.14
C ASN A 177 8.40 -7.42 -12.80
N ALA A 178 8.33 -8.69 -12.43
CA ALA A 178 8.93 -9.19 -11.20
C ALA A 178 10.46 -9.07 -11.20
N GLN A 179 11.13 -9.28 -12.35
CA GLN A 179 12.57 -9.08 -12.53
C GLN A 179 12.97 -7.62 -12.28
N VAL A 180 12.18 -6.67 -12.77
CA VAL A 180 12.43 -5.24 -12.55
C VAL A 180 12.24 -4.87 -11.07
N ILE A 181 11.25 -5.45 -10.40
CA ILE A 181 10.81 -5.09 -9.04
C ILE A 181 11.68 -5.73 -7.95
N ALA A 182 12.07 -6.99 -8.10
CA ALA A 182 12.76 -7.76 -7.05
C ALA A 182 14.01 -7.06 -6.48
N PRO A 183 14.87 -6.41 -7.27
CA PRO A 183 16.08 -5.76 -6.76
C PRO A 183 15.85 -4.63 -5.75
N PHE A 184 14.65 -4.09 -5.66
CA PHE A 184 14.32 -3.03 -4.70
C PHE A 184 14.08 -3.55 -3.28
N PHE A 185 13.77 -4.83 -3.14
CA PHE A 185 13.52 -5.47 -1.85
C PHE A 185 14.72 -6.29 -1.37
N GLU A 186 14.87 -6.41 -0.06
CA GLU A 186 15.98 -7.18 0.51
C GLU A 186 15.71 -8.67 0.42
N ASN A 187 16.68 -9.41 -0.16
CA ASN A 187 16.65 -10.88 -0.21
C ASN A 187 15.39 -11.48 -0.84
N LEU A 188 14.67 -10.74 -1.70
CA LEU A 188 13.54 -11.26 -2.44
C LEU A 188 13.96 -11.71 -3.84
N THR A 189 13.49 -12.86 -4.23
CA THR A 189 13.63 -13.38 -5.59
C THR A 189 12.50 -12.90 -6.48
N GLU A 190 12.73 -12.85 -7.80
CA GLU A 190 11.73 -12.55 -8.81
C GLU A 190 10.48 -13.44 -8.69
N LYS A 191 10.67 -14.74 -8.42
CA LYS A 191 9.58 -15.70 -8.21
C LYS A 191 8.72 -15.34 -6.98
N GLN A 192 9.32 -14.81 -5.91
CA GLN A 192 8.59 -14.37 -4.73
C GLN A 192 7.76 -13.12 -5.04
N VAL A 193 8.33 -12.14 -5.73
CA VAL A 193 7.62 -10.93 -6.17
C VAL A 193 6.48 -11.30 -7.12
N GLN A 194 6.73 -12.11 -8.15
CA GLN A 194 5.67 -12.55 -9.06
C GLN A 194 4.54 -13.28 -8.32
N LYS A 195 4.90 -14.12 -7.35
CA LYS A 195 3.90 -14.83 -6.53
C LYS A 195 3.10 -13.88 -5.65
N ALA A 196 3.72 -12.83 -5.11
CA ALA A 196 3.04 -11.79 -4.35
C ALA A 196 2.02 -11.04 -5.23
N LEU A 197 2.40 -10.63 -6.45
CA LEU A 197 1.50 -10.00 -7.42
C LEU A 197 0.33 -10.91 -7.84
N LYS A 198 0.60 -12.19 -8.10
CA LYS A 198 -0.46 -13.19 -8.37
C LYS A 198 -1.35 -13.38 -7.16
N GLY A 199 -0.77 -13.40 -5.96
CA GLY A 199 -1.48 -13.47 -4.68
C GLY A 199 -2.44 -12.29 -4.49
N MET A 200 -1.99 -11.06 -4.81
CA MET A 200 -2.83 -9.86 -4.77
C MET A 200 -4.08 -10.04 -5.65
N LYS A 201 -3.90 -10.41 -6.91
CA LYS A 201 -5.03 -10.66 -7.83
C LYS A 201 -5.97 -11.75 -7.31
N LEU A 202 -5.41 -12.84 -6.78
CA LEU A 202 -6.19 -13.97 -6.26
C LEU A 202 -6.99 -13.58 -5.01
N CYS A 203 -6.39 -12.86 -4.06
CA CYS A 203 -7.07 -12.38 -2.86
C CYS A 203 -8.22 -11.43 -3.22
N HIS A 204 -7.98 -10.44 -4.08
CA HIS A 204 -9.04 -9.55 -4.54
C HIS A 204 -10.17 -10.29 -5.28
N GLN A 205 -9.84 -11.26 -6.12
CA GLN A 205 -10.85 -12.09 -6.79
C GLN A 205 -11.67 -12.93 -5.79
N ALA A 206 -11.06 -13.45 -4.74
CA ALA A 206 -11.73 -14.21 -3.69
C ALA A 206 -12.70 -13.32 -2.90
N LEU A 207 -12.25 -12.10 -2.53
CA LEU A 207 -13.04 -11.12 -1.77
C LEU A 207 -14.06 -10.37 -2.64
N TYR A 208 -13.90 -10.36 -3.97
CA TYR A 208 -14.85 -9.77 -4.90
C TYR A 208 -16.20 -10.48 -4.81
N ALA A 209 -17.20 -9.82 -4.24
CA ALA A 209 -18.51 -10.38 -3.95
C ALA A 209 -19.65 -9.42 -4.31
N PRO A 210 -19.89 -9.17 -5.63
CA PRO A 210 -20.90 -8.23 -6.09
C PRO A 210 -22.33 -8.64 -5.72
N GLY A 211 -22.59 -9.94 -5.61
CA GLY A 211 -23.91 -10.50 -5.29
C GLY A 211 -24.03 -10.94 -3.84
N LYS A 212 -25.21 -10.74 -3.25
CA LYS A 212 -25.55 -11.08 -1.86
C LYS A 212 -25.22 -12.54 -1.49
N ARG A 213 -25.47 -13.49 -2.42
CA ARG A 213 -25.19 -14.92 -2.17
C ARG A 213 -23.70 -15.18 -1.96
N LYS A 214 -22.82 -14.65 -2.85
CA LYS A 214 -21.39 -14.83 -2.71
C LYS A 214 -20.87 -14.11 -1.47
N ARG A 215 -21.36 -12.90 -1.17
CA ARG A 215 -20.97 -12.12 0.02
C ARG A 215 -21.29 -12.89 1.31
N ASN A 216 -22.49 -13.45 1.42
CA ASN A 216 -22.89 -14.27 2.57
C ASN A 216 -22.02 -15.52 2.70
N LEU A 217 -21.63 -16.15 1.58
CA LEU A 217 -20.71 -17.29 1.58
C LEU A 217 -19.33 -16.90 2.10
N VAL A 218 -18.77 -15.78 1.60
CA VAL A 218 -17.45 -15.25 2.03
C VAL A 218 -17.49 -14.92 3.53
N PHE A 219 -18.50 -14.20 4.00
CA PHE A 219 -18.65 -13.88 5.42
C PHE A 219 -18.88 -15.13 6.28
N GLY A 220 -19.65 -16.10 5.79
CA GLY A 220 -19.83 -17.39 6.45
C GLY A 220 -18.52 -18.15 6.62
N ALA A 221 -17.71 -18.21 5.57
CA ALA A 221 -16.38 -18.81 5.62
C ALA A 221 -15.47 -18.11 6.62
N MET A 222 -15.43 -16.76 6.62
CA MET A 222 -14.66 -15.96 7.60
C MET A 222 -15.09 -16.26 9.04
N LYS A 223 -16.41 -16.43 9.31
CA LYS A 223 -16.93 -16.77 10.65
C LYS A 223 -16.51 -18.18 11.07
N ILE A 224 -16.57 -19.16 10.18
CA ILE A 224 -16.14 -20.54 10.46
C ILE A 224 -14.68 -20.59 10.88
N VAL A 225 -13.80 -19.87 10.19
CA VAL A 225 -12.36 -19.79 10.53
C VAL A 225 -12.04 -18.76 11.60
N ARG A 226 -13.04 -18.12 12.23
CA ARG A 226 -12.91 -17.10 13.29
C ARG A 226 -12.04 -15.90 12.89
N GLN A 227 -12.13 -15.49 11.62
CA GLN A 227 -11.39 -14.34 11.06
C GLN A 227 -12.33 -13.23 10.55
N TYR A 228 -13.63 -13.30 10.89
CA TYR A 228 -14.62 -12.34 10.40
C TYR A 228 -14.26 -10.91 10.81
N ASP A 229 -14.05 -10.67 12.11
CA ASP A 229 -13.77 -9.32 12.63
C ASP A 229 -12.51 -8.69 12.02
N ARG A 230 -11.58 -9.53 11.60
CA ARG A 230 -10.32 -9.12 10.99
C ARG A 230 -10.43 -8.78 9.51
N PHE A 231 -11.26 -9.50 8.74
CA PHE A 231 -11.26 -9.43 7.27
C PHE A 231 -12.58 -8.97 6.66
N HIS A 232 -13.66 -8.79 7.43
CA HIS A 232 -14.94 -8.37 6.85
C HIS A 232 -14.85 -7.00 6.17
N GLY A 233 -14.06 -6.06 6.73
CA GLY A 233 -13.82 -4.74 6.17
C GLY A 233 -13.10 -4.75 4.81
N LEU A 234 -12.56 -5.88 4.37
CA LEU A 234 -11.94 -6.04 3.05
C LEU A 234 -12.95 -6.41 1.94
N VAL A 235 -14.19 -6.66 2.30
CA VAL A 235 -15.25 -6.99 1.34
C VAL A 235 -16.15 -5.78 1.17
N MET A 236 -16.23 -5.26 -0.04
CA MET A 236 -17.11 -4.15 -0.36
C MET A 236 -18.54 -4.45 0.11
N SER A 237 -19.05 -3.66 1.07
CA SER A 237 -20.38 -3.82 1.63
C SER A 237 -21.46 -3.41 0.61
N GLU A 238 -22.70 -3.84 0.80
CA GLU A 238 -23.82 -3.47 -0.10
C GLU A 238 -24.20 -1.99 0.03
N THR A 239 -24.15 -1.49 1.25
CA THR A 239 -24.43 -0.10 1.59
C THR A 239 -23.21 0.55 2.24
N ALA A 240 -23.03 1.84 2.01
CA ALA A 240 -21.99 2.61 2.68
C ALA A 240 -22.19 2.62 4.20
N ASN A 241 -21.10 2.66 4.95
CA ASN A 241 -21.14 2.88 6.39
C ASN A 241 -21.34 4.39 6.66
N PRO A 242 -22.50 4.81 7.23
CA PRO A 242 -22.77 6.22 7.46
C PRO A 242 -21.77 6.90 8.41
N GLN A 243 -21.12 6.14 9.28
CA GLN A 243 -20.12 6.67 10.20
C GLN A 243 -18.82 7.07 9.48
N CYS A 244 -18.57 6.51 8.28
CA CYS A 244 -17.39 6.83 7.46
C CYS A 244 -17.61 8.04 6.55
N GLU A 245 -18.80 8.61 6.42
CA GLU A 245 -19.08 9.70 5.49
C GLU A 245 -18.15 10.90 5.71
N GLN A 246 -18.04 11.39 6.95
CA GLN A 246 -17.16 12.52 7.27
C GLN A 246 -15.67 12.16 7.12
N TYR A 247 -15.32 10.90 7.36
CA TYR A 247 -13.96 10.40 7.15
C TYR A 247 -13.61 10.40 5.66
N CYS A 248 -14.50 9.94 4.80
CA CYS A 248 -14.30 9.99 3.36
C CYS A 248 -14.13 11.43 2.83
N LEU A 249 -14.90 12.39 3.36
CA LEU A 249 -14.76 13.80 2.98
C LEU A 249 -13.41 14.40 3.42
N LEU A 250 -12.90 14.02 4.58
CA LEU A 250 -11.57 14.45 5.03
C LEU A 250 -10.48 13.79 4.20
N LEU A 251 -10.56 12.48 3.97
CA LEU A 251 -9.59 11.74 3.17
C LEU A 251 -9.56 12.25 1.71
N ASP A 252 -10.71 12.65 1.14
CA ASP A 252 -10.76 13.25 -0.19
C ASP A 252 -9.99 14.58 -0.27
N LYS A 253 -10.07 15.43 0.77
CA LYS A 253 -9.28 16.67 0.85
C LYS A 253 -7.78 16.39 0.97
N LEU A 254 -7.40 15.42 1.79
CA LEU A 254 -6.00 15.00 1.93
C LEU A 254 -5.46 14.43 0.61
N TYR A 255 -6.25 13.57 -0.04
CA TYR A 255 -5.97 13.00 -1.34
C TYR A 255 -5.71 14.10 -2.40
N GLU A 256 -6.62 15.09 -2.52
CA GLU A 256 -6.46 16.17 -3.48
C GLU A 256 -5.21 17.03 -3.19
N GLY A 257 -4.93 17.32 -1.92
CA GLY A 257 -3.71 18.02 -1.50
C GLY A 257 -2.44 17.24 -1.81
N ALA A 258 -2.47 15.93 -1.63
CA ALA A 258 -1.32 15.04 -1.85
C ALA A 258 -0.88 14.94 -3.32
N ILE A 259 -1.76 15.20 -4.30
CA ILE A 259 -1.43 15.11 -5.74
C ILE A 259 -0.24 16.01 -6.09
N SER A 260 -0.28 17.27 -5.67
CA SER A 260 0.80 18.22 -5.94
C SER A 260 2.08 17.87 -5.19
N VAL A 261 1.96 17.33 -3.97
CA VAL A 261 3.10 16.87 -3.16
C VAL A 261 3.80 15.68 -3.84
N ALA A 262 3.03 14.71 -4.35
CA ALA A 262 3.58 13.56 -5.04
C ALA A 262 4.27 13.96 -6.36
N ALA A 263 3.66 14.83 -7.15
CA ALA A 263 4.25 15.32 -8.39
C ALA A 263 5.57 16.07 -8.14
N ASP A 264 5.62 16.95 -7.15
CA ASP A 264 6.83 17.67 -6.75
C ASP A 264 7.91 16.70 -6.26
N LEU A 265 7.55 15.71 -5.43
CA LEU A 265 8.48 14.73 -4.92
C LEU A 265 9.06 13.83 -6.02
N VAL A 266 8.26 13.41 -6.99
CA VAL A 266 8.73 12.69 -8.19
C VAL A 266 9.75 13.53 -8.95
N MET A 267 9.49 14.83 -9.18
CA MET A 267 10.43 15.72 -9.87
C MET A 267 11.73 15.92 -9.07
N LYS A 268 11.63 16.11 -7.75
CA LYS A 268 12.81 16.23 -6.87
C LYS A 268 13.63 14.95 -6.85
N TYR A 269 12.97 13.79 -6.79
CA TYR A 269 13.65 12.49 -6.84
C TYR A 269 14.30 12.25 -8.20
N GLN A 270 13.68 12.66 -9.31
CA GLN A 270 14.32 12.63 -10.63
C GLN A 270 15.59 13.50 -10.66
N ASN A 271 15.55 14.69 -10.05
CA ASN A 271 16.74 15.54 -9.95
C ASN A 271 17.84 14.87 -9.12
N TYR A 272 17.48 14.21 -8.02
CA TYR A 272 18.40 13.41 -7.21
C TYR A 272 19.06 12.30 -8.04
N LEU A 273 18.30 11.60 -8.88
CA LEU A 273 18.82 10.55 -9.77
C LEU A 273 19.76 11.06 -10.88
N LEU A 274 19.57 12.28 -11.36
CA LEU A 274 20.28 12.87 -12.50
C LEU A 274 21.40 13.81 -12.11
N ARG A 275 21.45 14.27 -10.88
CA ARG A 275 22.35 15.29 -10.40
C ARG A 275 22.88 14.88 -9.04
N ASP A 276 24.04 15.42 -8.69
CA ASP A 276 24.62 15.25 -7.37
C ASP A 276 23.97 16.23 -6.37
N CYS A 277 22.72 15.94 -5.99
CA CYS A 277 21.97 16.68 -5.00
C CYS A 277 21.46 15.74 -3.89
N GLU A 278 21.11 16.30 -2.74
CA GLU A 278 20.63 15.52 -1.60
C GLU A 278 19.28 14.87 -1.86
N LEU A 279 19.05 13.71 -1.21
CA LEU A 279 17.74 13.06 -1.20
C LEU A 279 16.70 14.02 -0.57
N PRO A 280 15.51 14.16 -1.19
CA PRO A 280 14.48 15.05 -0.65
C PRO A 280 14.11 14.72 0.81
N LYS A 281 14.11 15.74 1.67
CA LYS A 281 13.79 15.61 3.11
C LYS A 281 12.39 15.04 3.37
N ARG A 282 11.46 15.13 2.40
CA ARG A 282 10.12 14.56 2.54
C ARG A 282 10.14 13.04 2.75
N PHE A 283 11.23 12.36 2.40
CA PHE A 283 11.39 10.93 2.69
C PHE A 283 11.77 10.62 4.16
N HIS A 284 12.06 11.65 4.98
CA HIS A 284 12.26 11.50 6.42
C HIS A 284 10.94 11.37 7.18
N CYS A 285 10.08 10.45 6.77
CA CYS A 285 8.91 10.02 7.49
C CYS A 285 8.59 8.55 7.11
N THR A 286 7.67 7.95 7.84
CA THR A 286 7.23 6.57 7.58
C THR A 286 6.11 6.56 6.54
N PHE A 287 5.81 5.39 5.98
CA PHE A 287 4.59 5.18 5.18
C PHE A 287 3.33 5.12 6.07
N GLY A 288 3.49 4.72 7.33
CA GLY A 288 2.40 4.68 8.31
C GLY A 288 2.15 6.04 8.97
N ALA A 289 1.39 6.01 10.05
CA ALA A 289 0.95 7.20 10.76
C ALA A 289 2.07 8.02 11.45
N GLY A 290 3.27 7.44 11.62
CA GLY A 290 4.32 8.06 12.41
C GLY A 290 4.02 8.03 13.91
N GLU A 291 4.68 8.89 14.70
CA GLU A 291 4.50 8.95 16.17
C GLU A 291 3.57 10.09 16.60
N GLU A 292 3.41 11.15 15.79
CA GLU A 292 2.70 12.38 16.15
C GLU A 292 1.20 12.38 15.81
N TRP A 293 0.66 11.26 15.29
CA TRP A 293 -0.74 11.19 14.88
C TRP A 293 -1.74 11.39 16.04
N GLU A 294 -1.33 11.08 17.28
CA GLU A 294 -2.18 11.26 18.46
C GLU A 294 -2.51 12.74 18.74
N GLU A 295 -1.67 13.67 18.29
CA GLU A 295 -1.85 15.11 18.44
C GLU A 295 -2.79 15.73 17.40
N LEU A 296 -3.13 14.99 16.34
CA LEU A 296 -4.02 15.46 15.28
C LEU A 296 -5.46 15.67 15.79
N VAL A 297 -6.11 16.67 15.22
CA VAL A 297 -7.53 16.98 15.40
C VAL A 297 -8.28 16.65 14.11
N LEU A 298 -9.37 15.85 14.23
CA LEU A 298 -10.26 15.51 13.10
C LEU A 298 -11.30 16.59 12.87
#